data_25d03bd2541175e30be1c18df15e58a4
#
_entry.id   25d03bd2541175e30be1c18df15e58a4
#
_cell.length_a   1.000
_cell.length_b   1.000
_cell.length_c   1.000
_cell.angle_alpha   90.00
_cell.angle_beta   90.00
_cell.angle_gamma   90.00
#
_symmetry.space_group_name_H-M   'P 1'
#
loop_
_entity.id
_entity.type
_entity.pdbx_description
1 polymer ?
#
loop_
_entity_poly.entity_id
_entity_poly.type
_entity_poly.pdbx_seq_one_letter_code
_entity_poly.pdbx_strand_id
1 'polypeptide(L)'
;MLSRGQKLADGIREEDAVDLVLEPGDVSLHHTLTVHSSGTNRSDDWRIGVGISYIPTRVRHIGPTRLSATLARGTDRFNHFDHEAPPQAELDNAALAVHADSQSRYWKAASGIAEMRHIH
;
A
#
# COMPACT_ATOMS: atom_id res chain seq x y z
N MET A 1 8.15 -1.63 -6.22
CA MET A 1 9.16 -2.69 -5.99
C MET A 1 8.42 -3.98 -5.64
N LEU A 2 8.59 -5.03 -6.43
CA LEU A 2 8.00 -6.35 -6.18
C LEU A 2 8.85 -7.10 -5.14
N SER A 3 8.75 -6.70 -3.89
CA SER A 3 9.59 -7.18 -2.78
C SER A 3 9.33 -8.64 -2.37
N ARG A 4 8.36 -9.31 -3.00
CA ARG A 4 7.91 -10.66 -2.62
C ARG A 4 8.19 -11.72 -3.69
N GLY A 5 9.16 -11.50 -4.57
CA GLY A 5 9.45 -12.45 -5.67
C GLY A 5 8.33 -12.59 -6.70
N GLN A 6 7.39 -11.66 -6.73
CA GLN A 6 6.33 -11.65 -7.73
C GLN A 6 6.93 -11.36 -9.10
N LYS A 7 6.46 -12.07 -10.10
CA LYS A 7 6.79 -11.81 -11.52
C LYS A 7 5.52 -11.38 -12.23
N LEU A 8 5.67 -10.49 -13.19
CA LEU A 8 4.57 -10.17 -14.10
C LEU A 8 4.29 -11.38 -14.99
N ALA A 9 3.02 -11.59 -15.31
CA ALA A 9 2.64 -12.56 -16.33
C ALA A 9 3.20 -12.14 -17.69
N ASP A 10 3.38 -13.09 -18.59
CA ASP A 10 3.80 -12.83 -19.95
C ASP A 10 2.79 -11.91 -20.67
N GLY A 11 3.27 -11.16 -21.66
CA GLY A 11 2.42 -10.32 -22.52
C GLY A 11 2.42 -8.83 -22.17
N ILE A 12 3.21 -8.40 -21.20
CA ILE A 12 3.44 -6.97 -20.95
C ILE A 12 4.66 -6.54 -21.75
N ARG A 13 4.47 -5.56 -22.64
CA ARG A 13 5.53 -5.03 -23.49
C ARG A 13 5.87 -3.62 -23.03
N GLU A 14 7.13 -3.33 -22.85
CA GLU A 14 7.62 -2.02 -22.42
C GLU A 14 7.28 -0.92 -23.43
N GLU A 15 7.20 -1.29 -24.71
CA GLU A 15 6.81 -0.39 -25.80
C GLU A 15 5.34 0.09 -25.74
N ASP A 16 4.48 -0.62 -24.98
CA ASP A 16 3.10 -0.21 -24.75
C ASP A 16 2.96 0.69 -23.51
N ALA A 17 4.05 1.01 -22.84
CA ALA A 17 4.02 1.87 -21.67
C ALA A 17 3.60 3.29 -22.02
N VAL A 18 2.76 3.87 -21.18
CA VAL A 18 2.35 5.27 -21.28
C VAL A 18 3.04 6.04 -20.16
N ASP A 19 3.81 7.05 -20.54
CA ASP A 19 4.45 7.92 -19.57
C ASP A 19 3.43 8.78 -18.82
N LEU A 20 3.48 8.70 -17.49
CA LEU A 20 2.68 9.51 -16.61
C LEU A 20 3.55 10.65 -16.06
N VAL A 21 3.66 11.71 -16.82
CA VAL A 21 4.44 12.89 -16.43
C VAL A 21 3.64 13.70 -15.42
N LEU A 22 4.19 13.89 -14.23
CA LEU A 22 3.57 14.62 -13.12
C LEU A 22 4.48 15.73 -12.63
N GLU A 23 3.90 16.89 -12.39
CA GLU A 23 4.58 18.01 -11.74
C GLU A 23 4.46 17.91 -10.20
N PRO A 24 5.30 18.60 -9.43
CA PRO A 24 5.17 18.64 -7.98
C PRO A 24 3.78 19.11 -7.54
N GLY A 25 3.08 18.26 -6.75
CA GLY A 25 1.72 18.48 -6.31
C GLY A 25 0.63 17.76 -7.13
N ASP A 26 1.01 17.16 -8.25
CA ASP A 26 0.08 16.35 -9.04
C ASP A 26 -0.19 15.00 -8.36
N VAL A 27 -1.33 14.42 -8.69
CA VAL A 27 -1.81 13.14 -8.15
C VAL A 27 -2.25 12.23 -9.28
N SER A 28 -1.82 10.99 -9.26
CA SER A 28 -2.38 9.94 -10.11
C SER A 28 -3.24 8.96 -9.32
N LEU A 29 -4.32 8.51 -9.92
CA LEU A 29 -5.19 7.48 -9.36
C LEU A 29 -5.18 6.27 -10.30
N HIS A 30 -4.85 5.10 -9.77
CA HIS A 30 -4.87 3.88 -10.54
C HIS A 30 -5.29 2.68 -9.70
N HIS A 31 -5.82 1.68 -10.36
CA HIS A 31 -6.19 0.44 -9.70
C HIS A 31 -4.94 -0.35 -9.27
N THR A 32 -5.02 -1.09 -8.16
CA THR A 32 -3.88 -1.86 -7.63
C THR A 32 -3.32 -2.90 -8.58
N LEU A 33 -4.12 -3.36 -9.55
CA LEU A 33 -3.69 -4.29 -10.60
C LEU A 33 -3.09 -3.60 -11.84
N THR A 34 -3.04 -2.28 -11.86
CA THR A 34 -2.39 -1.54 -12.95
C THR A 34 -0.89 -1.81 -12.89
N VAL A 35 -0.36 -2.39 -13.96
CA VAL A 35 1.08 -2.59 -14.07
C VAL A 35 1.74 -1.24 -14.26
N HIS A 36 2.68 -0.94 -13.39
CA HIS A 36 3.40 0.33 -13.42
C HIS A 36 4.84 0.13 -12.96
N SER A 37 5.69 0.97 -13.48
CA SER A 37 7.09 1.02 -13.08
C SER A 37 7.59 2.46 -13.09
N SER A 38 8.76 2.69 -12.56
CA SER A 38 9.47 3.94 -12.76
C SER A 38 10.95 3.67 -12.91
N GLY A 39 11.57 4.34 -13.86
CA GLY A 39 13.01 4.29 -14.07
C GLY A 39 13.80 4.89 -12.90
N THR A 40 15.09 4.68 -12.92
CA THR A 40 16.01 5.31 -11.97
C THR A 40 15.94 6.83 -12.11
N ASN A 41 15.87 7.53 -10.99
CA ASN A 41 16.03 8.98 -10.98
C ASN A 41 17.45 9.33 -11.43
N ARG A 42 17.57 10.12 -12.49
CA ARG A 42 18.85 10.57 -13.08
C ARG A 42 19.08 12.07 -12.90
N SER A 43 18.19 12.74 -12.17
CA SER A 43 18.36 14.15 -11.81
C SER A 43 19.22 14.30 -10.57
N ASP A 44 19.71 15.51 -10.33
CA ASP A 44 20.48 15.87 -9.13
C ASP A 44 19.56 16.18 -7.93
N ASP A 45 18.24 16.04 -8.07
CA ASP A 45 17.25 16.34 -7.06
C ASP A 45 16.48 15.10 -6.61
N TRP A 46 15.82 15.19 -5.48
CA TRP A 46 15.01 14.11 -4.92
C TRP A 46 13.68 13.97 -5.67
N ARG A 47 13.32 12.74 -6.00
CA ARG A 47 11.97 12.39 -6.44
C ARG A 47 11.21 11.79 -5.27
N ILE A 48 10.32 12.56 -4.69
CA ILE A 48 9.51 12.15 -3.55
C ILE A 48 8.10 11.79 -4.04
N GLY A 49 7.67 10.57 -3.76
CA GLY A 49 6.32 10.09 -4.06
C GLY A 49 5.66 9.51 -2.81
N VAL A 50 4.41 9.88 -2.56
CA VAL A 50 3.59 9.34 -1.47
C VAL A 50 2.55 8.40 -2.06
N GLY A 51 2.62 7.11 -1.70
CA GLY A 51 1.65 6.11 -2.11
C GLY A 51 0.60 5.88 -1.03
N ILE A 52 -0.67 6.11 -1.36
CA ILE A 52 -1.80 5.88 -0.44
C ILE A 52 -2.73 4.85 -1.06
N SER A 53 -3.00 3.76 -0.34
CA SER A 53 -3.92 2.72 -0.79
C SER A 53 -5.29 2.89 -0.15
N TYR A 54 -6.34 2.94 -0.99
CA TYR A 54 -7.72 2.97 -0.54
C TYR A 54 -8.41 1.65 -0.83
N ILE A 55 -9.19 1.16 0.12
CA ILE A 55 -10.03 -0.04 -0.03
C ILE A 55 -11.45 0.25 0.44
N PRO A 56 -12.48 -0.34 -0.19
CA PRO A 56 -13.83 -0.29 0.35
C PRO A 56 -13.93 -1.02 1.69
N THR A 57 -14.75 -0.52 2.63
CA THR A 57 -14.90 -1.11 3.97
C THR A 57 -15.39 -2.57 3.95
N ARG A 58 -16.06 -3.02 2.86
CA ARG A 58 -16.48 -4.42 2.67
C ARG A 58 -15.35 -5.40 2.40
N VAL A 59 -14.17 -4.91 2.00
CA VAL A 59 -13.00 -5.75 1.76
C VAL A 59 -12.39 -6.15 3.09
N ARG A 60 -11.97 -7.41 3.19
CA ARG A 60 -11.25 -7.93 4.35
C ARG A 60 -9.91 -8.51 3.96
N HIS A 61 -8.96 -8.47 4.88
CA HIS A 61 -7.71 -9.18 4.72
C HIS A 61 -7.95 -10.71 4.78
N ILE A 62 -7.26 -11.46 3.89
CA ILE A 62 -7.25 -12.91 3.89
C ILE A 62 -6.11 -13.38 4.78
N GLY A 63 -6.42 -13.98 5.91
CA GLY A 63 -5.44 -14.48 6.85
C GLY A 63 -5.85 -14.23 8.32
N PRO A 64 -5.11 -14.78 9.28
CA PRO A 64 -5.49 -14.71 10.69
C PRO A 64 -5.14 -13.37 11.35
N THR A 65 -4.26 -12.57 10.75
CA THR A 65 -3.84 -11.30 11.33
C THR A 65 -4.86 -10.22 11.03
N ARG A 66 -5.43 -9.63 12.08
CA ARG A 66 -6.29 -8.45 11.93
C ARG A 66 -5.42 -7.23 11.71
N LEU A 67 -5.64 -6.54 10.59
CA LEU A 67 -4.93 -5.31 10.24
C LEU A 67 -5.70 -4.09 10.74
N SER A 68 -5.04 -2.95 10.76
CA SER A 68 -5.63 -1.65 11.05
C SER A 68 -5.76 -0.80 9.78
N ALA A 69 -6.63 0.18 9.83
CA ALA A 69 -6.82 1.15 8.74
C ALA A 69 -7.48 2.42 9.26
N THR A 70 -7.22 3.53 8.60
CA THR A 70 -7.90 4.80 8.85
C THR A 70 -9.17 4.88 8.03
N LEU A 71 -10.32 5.19 8.65
CA LEU A 71 -11.54 5.46 7.93
C LEU A 71 -11.46 6.84 7.27
N ALA A 72 -11.13 6.85 5.98
CA ALA A 72 -10.95 8.11 5.24
C ALA A 72 -12.28 8.83 4.95
N ARG A 73 -13.37 8.08 4.70
CA ARG A 73 -14.69 8.66 4.40
C ARG A 73 -15.81 7.63 4.59
N GLY A 74 -17.00 8.14 4.92
CA GLY A 74 -18.22 7.33 5.00
C GLY A 74 -18.37 6.59 6.32
N THR A 75 -19.00 5.43 6.27
CA THR A 75 -19.27 4.60 7.45
C THR A 75 -18.76 3.18 7.23
N ASP A 76 -18.02 2.66 8.18
CA ASP A 76 -17.67 1.25 8.20
C ASP A 76 -18.77 0.46 8.92
N ARG A 77 -19.46 -0.43 8.19
CA ARG A 77 -20.48 -1.34 8.71
C ARG A 77 -19.98 -2.78 8.87
N PHE A 78 -18.74 -3.04 8.44
CA PHE A 78 -18.19 -4.40 8.36
C PHE A 78 -17.17 -4.68 9.45
N ASN A 79 -16.51 -3.65 9.95
CA ASN A 79 -15.55 -3.75 11.05
C ASN A 79 -14.45 -4.81 10.79
N HIS A 80 -13.91 -4.84 9.58
CA HIS A 80 -12.88 -5.81 9.21
C HIS A 80 -11.47 -5.39 9.64
N PHE A 81 -11.28 -4.11 9.96
CA PHE A 81 -10.01 -3.51 10.37
C PHE A 81 -10.18 -2.82 11.73
N ASP A 82 -9.10 -2.74 12.50
CA ASP A 82 -9.06 -1.86 13.66
C ASP A 82 -8.89 -0.41 13.16
N HIS A 83 -9.72 0.50 13.64
CA HIS A 83 -9.66 1.88 13.21
C HIS A 83 -8.52 2.62 13.91
N GLU A 84 -7.67 3.25 13.11
CA GLU A 84 -6.60 4.13 13.60
C GLU A 84 -7.15 5.54 13.82
N ALA A 85 -6.90 6.10 14.99
CA ALA A 85 -7.21 7.49 15.26
C ALA A 85 -6.17 8.40 14.59
N PRO A 86 -6.58 9.58 14.08
CA PRO A 86 -5.64 10.54 13.54
C PRO A 86 -4.71 11.08 14.66
N PRO A 87 -3.45 11.42 14.32
CA PRO A 87 -2.54 12.04 15.27
C PRO A 87 -3.10 13.38 15.77
N GLN A 88 -2.83 13.71 17.03
CA GLN A 88 -3.26 14.97 17.64
C GLN A 88 -2.23 16.08 17.48
N ALA A 89 -0.99 15.71 17.18
CA ALA A 89 0.13 16.63 16.95
C ALA A 89 1.16 15.97 16.04
N GLU A 90 2.10 16.75 15.55
CA GLU A 90 3.25 16.23 14.82
C GLU A 90 4.09 15.32 15.75
N LEU A 91 4.46 14.14 15.23
CA LEU A 91 5.21 13.11 15.96
C LEU A 91 4.61 12.72 17.33
N ASP A 92 3.29 12.77 17.43
CA ASP A 92 2.54 12.32 18.61
C ASP A 92 2.95 10.88 19.00
N ASN A 93 3.38 10.69 20.23
CA ASN A 93 3.85 9.40 20.73
C ASN A 93 2.79 8.31 20.65
N ALA A 94 1.51 8.63 20.84
CA ALA A 94 0.42 7.66 20.70
C ALA A 94 0.26 7.24 19.23
N ALA A 95 0.33 8.18 18.31
CA ALA A 95 0.28 7.89 16.87
C ALA A 95 1.51 7.10 16.38
N LEU A 96 2.69 7.39 16.91
CA LEU A 96 3.90 6.60 16.62
C LEU A 96 3.77 5.16 17.11
N ALA A 97 3.17 4.93 18.29
CA ALA A 97 2.92 3.58 18.79
C ALA A 97 1.91 2.82 17.93
N VAL A 98 0.83 3.48 17.51
CA VAL A 98 -0.15 2.91 16.56
C VAL A 98 0.52 2.55 15.24
N HIS A 99 1.35 3.43 14.70
CA HIS A 99 2.11 3.17 13.47
C HIS A 99 3.03 1.96 13.60
N ALA A 100 3.76 1.85 14.69
CA ALA A 100 4.66 0.71 14.94
C ALA A 100 3.90 -0.63 15.01
N ASP A 101 2.75 -0.66 15.70
CA ASP A 101 1.87 -1.83 15.78
C ASP A 101 1.29 -2.19 14.41
N SER A 102 0.76 -1.22 13.66
CA SER A 102 0.23 -1.38 12.31
C SER A 102 1.27 -1.97 11.37
N GLN A 103 2.49 -1.45 11.36
CA GLN A 103 3.61 -1.96 10.60
C GLN A 103 3.95 -3.41 10.97
N SER A 104 4.02 -3.72 12.26
CA SER A 104 4.29 -5.07 12.75
C SER A 104 3.25 -6.08 12.25
N ARG A 105 1.96 -5.74 12.38
CA ARG A 105 0.85 -6.56 11.87
C ARG A 105 0.92 -6.74 10.36
N TYR A 106 1.22 -5.69 9.62
CA TYR A 106 1.36 -5.73 8.16
C TYR A 106 2.47 -6.71 7.73
N TRP A 107 3.65 -6.62 8.32
CA TRP A 107 4.75 -7.52 7.98
C TRP A 107 4.46 -8.96 8.37
N LYS A 108 3.84 -9.21 9.51
CA LYS A 108 3.38 -10.54 9.92
C LYS A 108 2.40 -11.15 8.92
N ALA A 109 1.40 -10.36 8.49
CA ALA A 109 0.44 -10.78 7.48
C ALA A 109 1.10 -11.06 6.13
N ALA A 110 2.04 -10.23 5.72
CA ALA A 110 2.79 -10.38 4.49
C ALA A 110 3.65 -11.66 4.45
N SER A 111 4.30 -12.01 5.56
CA SER A 111 5.10 -13.23 5.69
C SER A 111 4.21 -14.48 5.65
N GLY A 112 3.08 -14.48 6.36
CA GLY A 112 2.14 -15.61 6.36
C GLY A 112 1.53 -15.90 4.98
N ILE A 113 1.34 -14.90 4.12
CA ILE A 113 0.88 -15.11 2.74
C ILE A 113 1.97 -15.79 1.89
N ALA A 114 3.24 -15.46 2.12
CA ALA A 114 4.34 -16.10 1.41
C ALA A 114 4.43 -17.60 1.72
N GLU A 115 4.25 -17.97 2.98
CA GLU A 115 4.25 -19.38 3.42
C GLU A 115 3.09 -20.19 2.83
N MET A 116 1.88 -19.63 2.77
CA MET A 116 0.70 -20.29 2.19
C MET A 116 0.84 -20.61 0.69
N ARG A 117 1.65 -19.86 -0.06
CA ARG A 117 1.87 -20.08 -1.51
C ARG A 117 2.83 -21.21 -1.85
N HIS A 118 3.59 -21.71 -0.88
CA HIS A 118 4.50 -22.83 -1.07
C HIS A 118 3.88 -24.21 -0.78
N ILE A 119 2.59 -24.26 -0.44
CA ILE A 119 1.87 -25.49 -0.07
C ILE A 119 1.06 -26.08 -1.26
N HIS A 120 1.13 -25.47 -2.46
CA HIS A 120 0.41 -25.94 -3.66
C HIS A 120 1.36 -26.25 -4.80
#